data_19d93e67b56521cbcc92ebd97e23d1c3
#
_entry.id   19d93e67b56521cbcc92ebd97e23d1c3
#
_cell.length_a   1.000
_cell.length_b   1.000
_cell.length_c   1.000
_cell.angle_alpha   90.00
_cell.angle_beta   90.00
_cell.angle_gamma   90.00
#
_symmetry.space_group_name_H-M   'P 1'
#
loop_
_entity.id
_entity.type
_entity.pdbx_description
1 polymer ?
#
loop_
_entity_poly.entity_id
_entity_poly.type
_entity_poly.pdbx_seq_one_letter_code
_entity_poly.pdbx_strand_id
1 'polypeptide(L)'
;EGWFEAVDWVAAAREARGRYVMITLGANYGAQAIGAYRTLQMVNPMPCKLVAVEPVPDNLEWIRQHMRNNGIDPDQQWIVPLAINDSTAPLYFPVGSPGIGSNNCFSTNELEARKNYAETFIREGRAEEALRNLLIHNTTGILKELIPGQRASGEIKLVSSITLNELLGPFDLVDYLEADIQQSEILVFPPFIDLLTRKVRRIHI
;
A
#
# COMPACT_ATOMS: atom_id res chain seq x y z
N GLU A 1 9.31 11.46 10.76
CA GLU A 1 9.19 10.65 9.52
C GLU A 1 8.74 11.53 8.35
N GLY A 2 7.59 12.16 8.34
CA GLY A 2 7.06 12.92 7.19
C GLY A 2 7.91 14.09 6.65
N TRP A 3 8.98 14.49 7.32
CA TRP A 3 9.88 15.53 6.82
C TRP A 3 10.71 15.07 5.62
N PHE A 4 11.25 13.87 5.65
CA PHE A 4 12.08 13.34 4.55
C PHE A 4 11.25 13.11 3.31
N GLU A 5 10.06 12.57 3.46
CA GLU A 5 9.07 12.43 2.37
C GLU A 5 8.80 13.78 1.70
N ALA A 6 8.51 14.82 2.50
CA ALA A 6 8.24 16.16 1.98
C ALA A 6 9.42 16.76 1.18
N VAL A 7 10.65 16.50 1.59
CA VAL A 7 11.86 16.92 0.85
C VAL A 7 11.92 16.22 -0.51
N ASP A 8 11.64 14.93 -0.55
CA ASP A 8 11.63 14.16 -1.78
C ASP A 8 10.49 14.57 -2.72
N TRP A 9 9.30 14.87 -2.20
CA TRP A 9 8.20 15.43 -3.01
C TRP A 9 8.57 16.75 -3.67
N VAL A 10 9.22 17.67 -2.93
CA VAL A 10 9.67 18.95 -3.47
C VAL A 10 10.74 18.74 -4.55
N ALA A 11 11.71 17.87 -4.31
CA ALA A 11 12.76 17.57 -5.25
C ALA A 11 12.19 16.95 -6.54
N ALA A 12 11.35 15.93 -6.42
CA ALA A 12 10.69 15.27 -7.56
C ALA A 12 9.82 16.26 -8.36
N ALA A 13 9.04 17.11 -7.68
CA ALA A 13 8.22 18.12 -8.33
C ALA A 13 9.04 19.14 -9.12
N ARG A 14 10.20 19.59 -8.59
CA ARG A 14 11.10 20.54 -9.26
C ARG A 14 11.77 19.94 -10.50
N GLU A 15 12.08 18.66 -10.47
CA GLU A 15 12.77 17.95 -11.54
C GLU A 15 11.83 17.51 -12.67
N ALA A 16 10.55 17.37 -12.39
CA ALA A 16 9.54 16.90 -13.34
C ALA A 16 9.40 17.86 -14.56
N ARG A 17 9.13 17.29 -15.73
CA ARG A 17 8.94 18.02 -17.00
C ARG A 17 7.78 17.45 -17.79
N GLY A 18 6.88 18.34 -18.22
CA GLY A 18 5.75 18.02 -19.09
C GLY A 18 4.62 17.28 -18.41
N ARG A 19 4.91 16.22 -17.69
CA ARG A 19 3.96 15.43 -16.89
C ARG A 19 4.69 14.87 -15.68
N TYR A 20 3.99 14.81 -14.56
CA TYR A 20 4.47 14.17 -13.33
C TYR A 20 3.82 12.80 -13.15
N VAL A 21 4.62 11.78 -12.88
CA VAL A 21 4.13 10.44 -12.55
C VAL A 21 4.64 10.06 -11.16
N MET A 22 3.71 9.76 -10.27
CA MET A 22 4.01 9.25 -8.94
C MET A 22 3.35 7.90 -8.71
N ILE A 23 4.09 6.99 -8.11
CA ILE A 23 3.60 5.67 -7.69
C ILE A 23 3.81 5.53 -6.19
N THR A 24 2.77 5.10 -5.48
CA THR A 24 2.84 4.73 -4.07
C THR A 24 2.55 3.25 -3.93
N LEU A 25 3.50 2.50 -3.38
CA LEU A 25 3.35 1.08 -3.01
C LEU A 25 2.97 1.00 -1.54
N GLY A 26 1.85 0.33 -1.22
CA GLY A 26 1.26 0.35 0.11
C GLY A 26 0.59 1.70 0.40
N ALA A 27 -0.30 2.12 -0.50
CA ALA A 27 -0.87 3.47 -0.45
C ALA A 27 -1.73 3.76 0.79
N ASN A 28 -2.16 2.74 1.52
CA ASN A 28 -3.00 2.87 2.71
C ASN A 28 -4.20 3.81 2.44
N TYR A 29 -4.26 4.98 3.07
CA TYR A 29 -5.31 6.00 2.84
C TYR A 29 -4.99 6.98 1.72
N GLY A 30 -3.85 6.86 1.05
CA GLY A 30 -3.42 7.73 -0.05
C GLY A 30 -2.78 9.05 0.39
N ALA A 31 -2.35 9.18 1.64
CA ALA A 31 -1.79 10.41 2.17
C ALA A 31 -0.57 10.89 1.39
N GLN A 32 0.34 9.99 1.06
CA GLN A 32 1.58 10.26 0.32
C GLN A 32 1.28 10.75 -1.11
N ALA A 33 0.39 10.06 -1.81
CA ALA A 33 0.00 10.47 -3.16
C ALA A 33 -0.62 11.89 -3.18
N ILE A 34 -1.44 12.20 -2.17
CA ILE A 34 -2.07 13.51 -2.02
C ILE A 34 -1.02 14.56 -1.63
N GLY A 35 -0.11 14.25 -0.72
CA GLY A 35 0.98 15.14 -0.31
C GLY A 35 1.87 15.53 -1.48
N ALA A 36 2.31 14.55 -2.27
CA ALA A 36 3.09 14.80 -3.48
C ALA A 36 2.32 15.60 -4.53
N TYR A 37 1.03 15.32 -4.74
CA TYR A 37 0.18 16.11 -5.63
C TYR A 37 0.09 17.57 -5.19
N ARG A 38 -0.19 17.82 -3.91
CA ARG A 38 -0.29 19.19 -3.37
C ARG A 38 1.05 19.92 -3.50
N THR A 39 2.15 19.23 -3.23
CA THR A 39 3.50 19.77 -3.42
C THR A 39 3.76 20.13 -4.87
N LEU A 40 3.40 19.24 -5.82
CA LEU A 40 3.50 19.50 -7.25
C LEU A 40 2.74 20.76 -7.65
N GLN A 41 1.48 20.91 -7.19
CA GLN A 41 0.65 22.08 -7.52
C GLN A 41 1.24 23.40 -6.95
N MET A 42 1.95 23.33 -5.83
CA MET A 42 2.60 24.51 -5.24
C MET A 42 3.95 24.86 -5.89
N VAL A 43 4.71 23.87 -6.29
CA VAL A 43 6.11 24.04 -6.71
C VAL A 43 6.26 24.13 -8.23
N ASN A 44 5.53 23.32 -8.97
CA ASN A 44 5.66 23.18 -10.42
C ASN A 44 4.36 22.59 -11.02
N PRO A 45 3.27 23.38 -11.08
CA PRO A 45 1.97 22.88 -11.53
C PRO A 45 2.01 22.30 -12.94
N MET A 46 1.63 21.04 -13.07
CA MET A 46 1.55 20.37 -14.37
C MET A 46 0.58 19.18 -14.30
N PRO A 47 0.17 18.61 -15.46
CA PRO A 47 -0.59 17.37 -15.50
C PRO A 47 0.14 16.25 -14.74
N CYS A 48 -0.61 15.48 -13.93
CA CYS A 48 -0.03 14.38 -13.19
C CYS A 48 -0.82 13.08 -13.35
N LYS A 49 -0.13 11.97 -13.11
CA LYS A 49 -0.70 10.64 -12.94
C LYS A 49 -0.25 10.10 -11.58
N LEU A 50 -1.23 9.89 -10.71
CA LEU A 50 -1.02 9.22 -9.45
C LEU A 50 -1.38 7.76 -9.59
N VAL A 51 -0.52 6.88 -9.10
CA VAL A 51 -0.75 5.44 -9.04
C VAL A 51 -0.69 5.03 -7.58
N ALA A 52 -1.79 4.48 -7.06
CA ALA A 52 -1.90 4.04 -5.68
C ALA A 52 -2.12 2.52 -5.66
N VAL A 53 -1.14 1.76 -5.18
CA VAL A 53 -1.20 0.30 -5.06
C VAL A 53 -1.56 -0.05 -3.63
N GLU A 54 -2.72 -0.67 -3.45
CA GLU A 54 -3.27 -0.98 -2.13
C GLU A 54 -4.20 -2.20 -2.21
N PRO A 55 -3.93 -3.30 -1.49
CA PRO A 55 -4.75 -4.51 -1.56
C PRO A 55 -6.01 -4.47 -0.69
N VAL A 56 -6.11 -3.57 0.31
CA VAL A 56 -7.20 -3.56 1.28
C VAL A 56 -8.41 -2.78 0.73
N PRO A 57 -9.59 -3.41 0.55
CA PRO A 57 -10.76 -2.76 -0.05
C PRO A 57 -11.20 -1.48 0.67
N ASP A 58 -11.24 -1.48 2.00
CA ASP A 58 -11.65 -0.32 2.78
C ASP A 58 -10.69 0.87 2.55
N ASN A 59 -9.40 0.62 2.41
CA ASN A 59 -8.41 1.64 2.11
C ASN A 59 -8.60 2.23 0.71
N LEU A 60 -9.01 1.43 -0.27
CA LEU A 60 -9.29 1.90 -1.64
C LEU A 60 -10.42 2.94 -1.64
N GLU A 61 -11.46 2.75 -0.84
CA GLU A 61 -12.54 3.73 -0.69
C GLU A 61 -12.04 5.02 -0.03
N TRP A 62 -11.19 4.91 1.00
CA TRP A 62 -10.55 6.06 1.63
C TRP A 62 -9.65 6.83 0.66
N ILE A 63 -8.83 6.14 -0.15
CA ILE A 63 -8.01 6.77 -1.20
C ILE A 63 -8.89 7.61 -2.13
N ARG A 64 -9.99 7.04 -2.64
CA ARG A 64 -10.92 7.75 -3.53
C ARG A 64 -11.54 8.97 -2.85
N GLN A 65 -11.99 8.82 -1.61
CA GLN A 65 -12.59 9.92 -0.86
C GLN A 65 -11.59 11.03 -0.57
N HIS A 66 -10.37 10.68 -0.15
CA HIS A 66 -9.32 11.66 0.11
C HIS A 66 -8.87 12.39 -1.16
N MET A 67 -8.77 11.69 -2.29
CA MET A 67 -8.51 12.33 -3.58
C MET A 67 -9.58 13.37 -3.90
N ARG A 68 -10.88 13.02 -3.83
CA ARG A 68 -11.98 13.97 -4.07
C ARG A 68 -11.93 15.18 -3.13
N ASN A 69 -11.68 14.95 -1.84
CA ASN A 69 -11.57 16.00 -0.84
C ASN A 69 -10.41 16.99 -1.11
N ASN A 70 -9.43 16.56 -1.90
CA ASN A 70 -8.27 17.38 -2.30
C ASN A 70 -8.34 17.88 -3.76
N GLY A 71 -9.50 17.77 -4.41
CA GLY A 71 -9.71 18.25 -5.78
C GLY A 71 -9.07 17.38 -6.85
N ILE A 72 -8.77 16.12 -6.51
CA ILE A 72 -8.23 15.12 -7.44
C ILE A 72 -9.37 14.22 -7.87
N ASP A 73 -9.57 14.08 -9.18
CA ASP A 73 -10.51 13.11 -9.73
C ASP A 73 -9.91 11.70 -9.69
N PRO A 74 -10.41 10.80 -8.82
CA PRO A 74 -9.84 9.46 -8.67
C PRO A 74 -10.02 8.59 -9.93
N ASP A 75 -11.02 8.90 -10.78
CA ASP A 75 -11.29 8.10 -11.98
C ASP A 75 -10.28 8.41 -13.11
N GLN A 76 -9.55 9.52 -12.98
CA GLN A 76 -8.42 9.84 -13.85
C GLN A 76 -7.09 9.31 -13.31
N GLN A 77 -7.06 8.79 -12.09
CA GLN A 77 -5.88 8.19 -11.50
C GLN A 77 -5.87 6.67 -11.70
N TRP A 78 -4.82 6.02 -11.29
CA TRP A 78 -4.74 4.57 -11.32
C TRP A 78 -4.69 4.01 -9.91
N ILE A 79 -5.85 3.61 -9.40
CA ILE A 79 -5.97 2.95 -8.10
C ILE A 79 -5.95 1.44 -8.36
N VAL A 80 -4.88 0.79 -7.93
CA VAL A 80 -4.55 -0.62 -8.21
C VAL A 80 -4.93 -1.47 -6.99
N PRO A 81 -6.03 -2.25 -7.06
CA PRO A 81 -6.52 -3.06 -5.94
C PRO A 81 -5.76 -4.39 -5.81
N LEU A 82 -4.44 -4.32 -5.76
CA LEU A 82 -3.54 -5.48 -5.78
C LEU A 82 -2.44 -5.30 -4.73
N ALA A 83 -1.88 -6.41 -4.24
CA ALA A 83 -0.63 -6.36 -3.49
C ALA A 83 0.55 -6.25 -4.46
N ILE A 84 1.61 -5.53 -4.07
CA ILE A 84 2.87 -5.56 -4.81
C ILE A 84 3.68 -6.77 -4.35
N ASN A 85 4.25 -7.53 -5.29
CA ASN A 85 5.04 -8.72 -5.00
C ASN A 85 6.12 -8.93 -6.07
N ASP A 86 7.04 -9.87 -5.82
CA ASP A 86 8.07 -10.31 -6.79
C ASP A 86 7.48 -11.15 -7.93
N SER A 87 6.28 -11.67 -7.75
CA SER A 87 5.54 -12.50 -8.70
C SER A 87 4.04 -12.15 -8.72
N THR A 88 3.30 -12.64 -9.70
CA THR A 88 1.83 -12.49 -9.79
C THR A 88 1.07 -13.53 -8.96
N ALA A 89 1.76 -14.34 -8.16
CA ALA A 89 1.14 -15.30 -7.27
C ALA A 89 0.27 -14.58 -6.22
N PRO A 90 -0.98 -14.99 -6.01
CA PRO A 90 -1.83 -14.37 -5.00
C PRO A 90 -1.26 -14.58 -3.60
N LEU A 91 -1.53 -13.63 -2.72
CA LEU A 91 -1.05 -13.60 -1.35
C LEU A 91 -2.20 -13.63 -0.36
N TYR A 92 -2.03 -14.36 0.73
CA TYR A 92 -2.89 -14.22 1.91
C TYR A 92 -2.51 -12.94 2.66
N PHE A 93 -3.46 -12.04 2.80
CA PHE A 93 -3.23 -10.69 3.32
C PHE A 93 -4.30 -10.31 4.35
N PRO A 94 -3.96 -9.67 5.48
CA PRO A 94 -4.93 -9.19 6.45
C PRO A 94 -5.67 -7.96 5.92
N VAL A 95 -6.98 -8.06 5.77
CA VAL A 95 -7.81 -6.99 5.19
C VAL A 95 -8.80 -6.35 6.17
N GLY A 96 -8.85 -6.81 7.40
CA GLY A 96 -9.92 -6.46 8.34
C GLY A 96 -9.65 -5.28 9.28
N SER A 97 -8.53 -4.60 9.17
CA SER A 97 -8.17 -3.50 10.08
C SER A 97 -7.65 -2.31 9.29
N PRO A 98 -8.55 -1.42 8.80
CA PRO A 98 -8.11 -0.21 8.13
C PRO A 98 -7.22 0.64 9.06
N GLY A 99 -6.09 1.10 8.57
CA GLY A 99 -5.17 1.97 9.30
C GLY A 99 -4.20 1.31 10.26
N ILE A 100 -4.28 0.01 10.43
CA ILE A 100 -3.20 -0.74 11.03
C ILE A 100 -2.33 -1.23 9.89
N GLY A 101 -1.13 -0.69 9.78
CA GLY A 101 -0.13 -1.20 8.85
C GLY A 101 -0.01 -2.71 9.08
N SER A 102 -0.35 -3.49 8.06
CA SER A 102 -0.30 -4.95 8.14
C SER A 102 1.12 -5.41 7.91
N ASN A 103 1.98 -4.98 8.81
CA ASN A 103 3.41 -5.19 8.83
C ASN A 103 3.78 -6.62 8.46
N ASN A 104 4.25 -6.88 7.25
CA ASN A 104 4.79 -8.17 6.81
C ASN A 104 3.92 -9.41 7.13
N CYS A 105 2.61 -9.22 7.21
CA CYS A 105 1.69 -10.29 7.60
C CYS A 105 1.19 -11.11 6.41
N PHE A 106 1.68 -10.84 5.21
CA PHE A 106 1.30 -11.59 4.02
C PHE A 106 2.16 -12.84 3.85
N SER A 107 1.63 -13.84 3.17
CA SER A 107 2.34 -15.03 2.73
C SER A 107 1.60 -15.71 1.59
N THR A 108 2.30 -16.54 0.83
CA THR A 108 1.68 -17.48 -0.11
C THR A 108 0.97 -18.65 0.62
N ASN A 109 1.22 -18.79 1.92
CA ASN A 109 0.60 -19.78 2.79
C ASN A 109 -0.30 -19.09 3.83
N GLU A 110 -1.57 -19.50 3.91
CA GLU A 110 -2.56 -18.91 4.82
C GLU A 110 -2.18 -19.02 6.29
N LEU A 111 -1.68 -20.19 6.72
CA LEU A 111 -1.31 -20.42 8.11
C LEU A 111 -0.12 -19.53 8.51
N GLU A 112 0.84 -19.36 7.61
CA GLU A 112 1.98 -18.47 7.82
C GLU A 112 1.55 -17.01 7.88
N ALA A 113 0.67 -16.56 7.00
CA ALA A 113 0.11 -15.21 7.06
C ALA A 113 -0.59 -14.95 8.40
N ARG A 114 -1.38 -15.91 8.90
CA ARG A 114 -2.03 -15.83 10.22
C ARG A 114 -1.03 -15.75 11.36
N LYS A 115 0.03 -16.56 11.29
CA LYS A 115 1.10 -16.55 12.28
C LYS A 115 1.82 -15.21 12.30
N ASN A 116 2.24 -14.70 11.15
CA ASN A 116 2.92 -13.42 11.02
C ASN A 116 2.06 -12.27 11.57
N TYR A 117 0.75 -12.29 11.27
CA TYR A 117 -0.21 -11.32 11.79
C TYR A 117 -0.31 -11.38 13.33
N ALA A 118 -0.41 -12.56 13.91
CA ALA A 118 -0.44 -12.74 15.37
C ALA A 118 0.85 -12.28 16.05
N GLU A 119 2.01 -12.60 15.47
CA GLU A 119 3.32 -12.18 15.99
C GLU A 119 3.50 -10.66 16.00
N THR A 120 2.90 -9.95 15.03
CA THR A 120 2.90 -8.48 15.01
C THR A 120 2.18 -7.91 16.23
N PHE A 121 0.99 -8.41 16.56
CA PHE A 121 0.26 -7.98 17.74
C PHE A 121 1.00 -8.30 19.03
N ILE A 122 1.67 -9.46 19.11
CA ILE A 122 2.46 -9.84 20.30
C ILE A 122 3.64 -8.87 20.48
N ARG A 123 4.34 -8.51 19.41
CA ARG A 123 5.44 -7.53 19.46
C ARG A 123 4.99 -6.13 19.90
N GLU A 124 3.78 -5.75 19.54
CA GLU A 124 3.18 -4.48 19.96
C GLU A 124 2.61 -4.51 21.39
N GLY A 125 2.80 -5.58 22.15
CA GLY A 125 2.25 -5.75 23.50
C GLY A 125 0.74 -6.04 23.52
N ARG A 126 0.14 -6.38 22.39
CA ARG A 126 -1.29 -6.64 22.17
C ARG A 126 -1.59 -8.14 22.10
N ALA A 127 -0.95 -8.95 22.94
CA ALA A 127 -1.05 -10.42 22.92
C ALA A 127 -2.49 -10.94 23.06
N GLU A 128 -3.34 -10.23 23.82
CA GLU A 128 -4.75 -10.60 23.97
C GLU A 128 -5.53 -10.47 22.67
N GLU A 129 -5.25 -9.42 21.86
CA GLU A 129 -5.83 -9.26 20.53
C GLU A 129 -5.32 -10.30 19.53
N ALA A 130 -4.03 -10.65 19.61
CA ALA A 130 -3.47 -11.73 18.82
C ALA A 130 -4.19 -13.05 19.09
N LEU A 131 -4.41 -13.36 20.35
CA LEU A 131 -5.11 -14.57 20.78
C LEU A 131 -6.58 -14.56 20.33
N ARG A 132 -7.27 -13.44 20.48
CA ARG A 132 -8.65 -13.27 20.00
C ARG A 132 -8.75 -13.49 18.50
N ASN A 133 -7.85 -12.90 17.72
CA ASN A 133 -7.85 -13.05 16.27
C ASN A 133 -7.57 -14.49 15.82
N LEU A 134 -6.66 -15.18 16.48
CA LEU A 134 -6.40 -16.60 16.21
C LEU A 134 -7.61 -17.48 16.57
N LEU A 135 -8.28 -17.21 17.67
CA LEU A 135 -9.46 -17.96 18.11
C LEU A 135 -10.68 -17.71 17.21
N ILE A 136 -10.94 -16.47 16.83
CA ILE A 136 -12.06 -16.09 15.96
C ILE A 136 -11.94 -16.75 14.58
N HIS A 137 -10.73 -16.91 14.07
CA HIS A 137 -10.51 -17.54 12.76
C HIS A 137 -10.48 -19.06 12.79
N ASN A 138 -10.16 -19.68 13.93
CA ASN A 138 -10.13 -21.14 14.08
C ASN A 138 -11.46 -21.74 14.51
N THR A 139 -12.40 -20.93 15.02
CA THR A 139 -13.74 -21.37 15.41
C THR A 139 -14.73 -20.89 14.36
N THR A 140 -15.06 -21.78 13.43
CA THR A 140 -16.10 -21.62 12.42
C THR A 140 -17.36 -20.94 12.98
N GLY A 141 -17.69 -19.75 12.49
CA GLY A 141 -19.04 -19.14 12.52
C GLY A 141 -19.61 -18.77 13.89
N ILE A 142 -19.46 -19.59 14.90
CA ILE A 142 -20.17 -19.48 16.18
C ILE A 142 -19.77 -18.23 17.01
N LEU A 143 -18.52 -17.80 16.94
CA LEU A 143 -18.07 -16.61 17.68
C LEU A 143 -18.39 -15.29 16.98
N LYS A 144 -18.64 -15.27 15.69
CA LYS A 144 -19.13 -14.08 14.98
C LYS A 144 -20.48 -13.60 15.48
N GLU A 145 -21.31 -14.52 15.99
CA GLU A 145 -22.65 -14.22 16.51
C GLU A 145 -22.61 -13.73 17.98
N LEU A 146 -21.53 -14.04 18.71
CA LEU A 146 -21.45 -13.74 20.15
C LEU A 146 -20.94 -12.34 20.48
N ILE A 147 -20.38 -11.60 19.51
CA ILE A 147 -19.88 -10.23 19.71
C ILE A 147 -20.47 -9.31 18.64
N PRO A 148 -21.72 -8.86 18.79
CA PRO A 148 -22.35 -7.93 17.86
C PRO A 148 -21.58 -6.59 17.87
N GLY A 149 -21.17 -6.11 16.70
CA GLY A 149 -20.63 -4.76 16.50
C GLY A 149 -19.10 -4.65 16.48
N GLN A 150 -18.33 -5.68 16.79
CA GLN A 150 -16.90 -5.69 16.46
C GLN A 150 -16.72 -6.24 15.03
N ARG A 151 -16.28 -5.38 14.11
CA ARG A 151 -15.67 -5.84 12.86
C ARG A 151 -14.53 -6.77 13.26
N ALA A 152 -14.53 -7.98 12.72
CA ALA A 152 -13.44 -8.92 12.94
C ALA A 152 -12.14 -8.29 12.40
N SER A 153 -11.38 -7.65 13.27
CA SER A 153 -10.04 -7.22 12.95
C SER A 153 -9.24 -8.47 12.63
N GLY A 154 -8.56 -8.50 11.46
CA GLY A 154 -7.70 -9.62 11.09
C GLY A 154 -8.33 -10.68 10.19
N GLU A 155 -9.31 -10.33 9.39
CA GLU A 155 -9.73 -11.22 8.31
C GLU A 155 -8.57 -11.39 7.30
N ILE A 156 -8.09 -12.63 7.15
CA ILE A 156 -7.08 -12.97 6.14
C ILE A 156 -7.80 -13.38 4.87
N LYS A 157 -7.51 -12.69 3.77
CA LYS A 157 -8.04 -13.00 2.44
C LYS A 157 -6.93 -13.26 1.44
N LEU A 158 -7.25 -14.06 0.44
CA LEU A 158 -6.41 -14.19 -0.73
C LEU A 158 -6.60 -12.95 -1.60
N VAL A 159 -5.54 -12.19 -1.83
CA VAL A 159 -5.52 -11.01 -2.70
C VAL A 159 -4.63 -11.28 -3.91
N SER A 160 -5.02 -10.76 -5.05
CA SER A 160 -4.18 -10.81 -6.25
C SER A 160 -2.99 -9.89 -6.09
N SER A 161 -1.90 -10.18 -6.79
CA SER A 161 -0.69 -9.37 -6.78
C SER A 161 -0.28 -8.88 -8.16
N ILE A 162 0.58 -7.87 -8.18
CA ILE A 162 1.19 -7.27 -9.37
C ILE A 162 2.69 -7.14 -9.14
N THR A 163 3.47 -7.32 -10.19
CA THR A 163 4.92 -7.11 -10.15
C THR A 163 5.28 -5.66 -10.50
N LEU A 164 6.49 -5.24 -10.14
CA LEU A 164 7.02 -3.95 -10.58
C LEU A 164 7.13 -3.88 -12.12
N ASN A 165 7.38 -4.99 -12.79
CA ASN A 165 7.44 -5.00 -14.24
C ASN A 165 6.10 -4.66 -14.89
N GLU A 166 5.01 -5.23 -14.38
CA GLU A 166 3.66 -4.93 -14.88
C GLU A 166 3.23 -3.51 -14.50
N LEU A 167 3.51 -3.09 -13.26
CA LEU A 167 3.15 -1.78 -12.75
C LEU A 167 3.86 -0.63 -13.47
N LEU A 168 5.17 -0.78 -13.73
CA LEU A 168 5.99 0.23 -14.40
C LEU A 168 5.92 0.14 -15.93
N GLY A 169 5.37 -0.94 -16.47
CA GLY A 169 5.27 -1.19 -17.92
C GLY A 169 4.71 -0.01 -18.70
N PRO A 170 3.57 0.58 -18.31
CA PRO A 170 2.90 1.67 -19.03
C PRO A 170 3.65 3.01 -19.03
N PHE A 171 4.68 3.19 -18.21
CA PHE A 171 5.37 4.47 -18.05
C PHE A 171 6.76 4.44 -18.67
N ASP A 172 7.11 5.48 -19.40
CA ASP A 172 8.48 5.71 -19.86
C ASP A 172 9.37 6.17 -18.70
N LEU A 173 8.82 7.03 -17.84
CA LEU A 173 9.50 7.56 -16.66
C LEU A 173 8.49 7.76 -15.53
N VAL A 174 8.91 7.39 -14.33
CA VAL A 174 8.25 7.68 -13.04
C VAL A 174 9.12 8.70 -12.32
N ASP A 175 8.55 9.86 -11.99
CA ASP A 175 9.29 10.93 -11.32
C ASP A 175 9.54 10.61 -9.86
N TYR A 176 8.57 9.94 -9.21
CA TYR A 176 8.67 9.57 -7.81
C TYR A 176 7.97 8.24 -7.53
N LEU A 177 8.67 7.33 -6.89
CA LEU A 177 8.14 6.09 -6.36
C LEU A 177 8.34 6.10 -4.85
N GLU A 178 7.26 5.95 -4.11
CA GLU A 178 7.28 5.78 -2.68
C GLU A 178 6.87 4.37 -2.31
N ALA A 179 7.62 3.73 -1.43
CA ALA A 179 7.36 2.39 -0.96
C ALA A 179 7.33 2.36 0.56
N ASP A 180 6.15 2.15 1.11
CA ASP A 180 5.93 1.78 2.50
C ASP A 180 5.17 0.44 2.53
N ILE A 181 5.88 -0.62 2.16
CA ILE A 181 5.38 -1.99 2.10
C ILE A 181 5.94 -2.86 3.22
N GLN A 182 6.35 -2.18 4.29
CA GLN A 182 6.65 -2.80 5.58
C GLN A 182 7.72 -3.90 5.49
N GLN A 183 8.90 -3.54 4.96
CA GLN A 183 10.09 -4.39 4.73
C GLN A 183 9.96 -5.37 3.55
N SER A 184 8.86 -5.39 2.83
CA SER A 184 8.73 -6.22 1.63
C SER A 184 9.59 -5.71 0.48
N GLU A 185 10.11 -4.50 0.59
CA GLU A 185 11.05 -3.89 -0.36
C GLU A 185 12.27 -4.78 -0.60
N ILE A 186 12.75 -5.48 0.43
CA ILE A 186 13.87 -6.42 0.34
C ILE A 186 13.59 -7.63 -0.56
N LEU A 187 12.33 -7.97 -0.80
CA LEU A 187 11.90 -9.03 -1.70
C LEU A 187 11.48 -8.48 -3.07
N VAL A 188 10.78 -7.36 -3.08
CA VAL A 188 10.15 -6.80 -4.27
C VAL A 188 11.16 -6.07 -5.16
N PHE A 189 12.14 -5.36 -4.60
CA PHE A 189 13.04 -4.52 -5.41
C PHE A 189 14.20 -5.25 -6.07
N PRO A 190 14.91 -6.18 -5.42
CA PRO A 190 16.10 -6.79 -6.00
C PRO A 190 15.90 -7.44 -7.37
N PRO A 191 14.81 -8.18 -7.64
CA PRO A 191 14.60 -8.76 -8.97
C PRO A 191 14.41 -7.72 -10.09
N PHE A 192 14.05 -6.48 -9.74
CA PHE A 192 13.71 -5.42 -10.69
C PHE A 192 14.64 -4.20 -10.61
N ILE A 193 15.81 -4.33 -10.01
CA ILE A 193 16.72 -3.18 -9.79
C ILE A 193 17.10 -2.46 -11.08
N ASP A 194 17.35 -3.20 -12.17
CA ASP A 194 17.67 -2.62 -13.48
C ASP A 194 16.47 -1.87 -14.08
N LEU A 195 15.26 -2.36 -13.86
CA LEU A 195 14.04 -1.69 -14.29
C LEU A 195 13.81 -0.40 -13.52
N LEU A 196 13.97 -0.43 -12.21
CA LEU A 196 13.87 0.73 -11.32
C LEU A 196 14.90 1.79 -11.73
N THR A 197 16.17 1.40 -11.93
CA THR A 197 17.24 2.32 -12.35
C THR A 197 16.95 3.02 -13.68
N ARG A 198 16.29 2.33 -14.62
CA ARG A 198 15.97 2.91 -15.92
C ARG A 198 14.71 3.77 -15.92
N LYS A 199 13.71 3.42 -15.12
CA LYS A 199 12.35 4.01 -15.20
C LYS A 199 12.00 4.93 -14.05
N VAL A 200 12.71 4.90 -12.92
CA VAL A 200 12.35 5.68 -11.75
C VAL A 200 13.45 6.69 -11.44
N ARG A 201 13.07 7.96 -11.37
CA ARG A 201 14.03 9.04 -11.10
C ARG A 201 14.39 9.12 -9.63
N ARG A 202 13.40 8.94 -8.75
CA ARG A 202 13.57 9.06 -7.30
C ARG A 202 12.74 8.01 -6.58
N ILE A 203 13.34 7.37 -5.59
CA ILE A 203 12.67 6.38 -4.73
C ILE A 203 12.82 6.82 -3.29
N HIS A 204 11.74 6.74 -2.53
CA HIS A 204 11.68 6.84 -1.07
C HIS A 204 11.24 5.50 -0.49
N ILE A 205 11.94 5.03 0.58
CA ILE A 205 11.69 3.75 1.25
C ILE A 205 11.66 3.99 2.76
#